data_34453d8a133399118214787eab0fd956
#
_entry.id   34453d8a133399118214787eab0fd956
#
_cell.length_a   1.000
_cell.length_b   1.000
_cell.length_c   1.000
_cell.angle_alpha   90.00
_cell.angle_beta   90.00
_cell.angle_gamma   90.00
#
_symmetry.space_group_name_H-M   'P 1'
#
loop_
_entity.id
_entity.type
_entity.pdbx_description
1 polymer ?
#
loop_
_entity_poly.entity_id
_entity_poly.type
_entity_poly.pdbx_seq_one_letter_code
_entity_poly.pdbx_strand_id
1 'polypeptide(L)'
;LTNNPVTSLNNLKNCTELETLYAGQCAITRIAGLADHTKLKTLVLPGNQITDISALAGCTALETLDLSGNSISDISVVSGFKQLVDLNVSSNQITELPQFDADTPLWHVDISHNQIESLAGLEGNLAVNFIDADYNRIKSISKLESCIMLVRMNLWDNPVNADEVKQLQDIGILINYNPKYVEPETES
;
A
#
# COMPACT_ATOMS: atom_id res chain seq x y z
N LEU A 1 -4.63 12.79 -17.55
CA LEU A 1 -3.92 12.12 -18.68
C LEU A 1 -4.41 10.69 -18.96
N THR A 2 -5.33 10.18 -18.15
CA THR A 2 -5.81 8.78 -18.19
C THR A 2 -6.20 8.30 -19.60
N ASN A 3 -5.87 7.04 -19.94
CA ASN A 3 -6.14 6.43 -21.25
C ASN A 3 -5.48 7.15 -22.44
N ASN A 4 -4.31 7.70 -22.25
CA ASN A 4 -3.53 8.35 -23.33
C ASN A 4 -2.18 7.63 -23.52
N PRO A 5 -1.58 7.68 -24.71
CA PRO A 5 -0.31 7.01 -24.99
C PRO A 5 0.90 7.77 -24.40
N VAL A 6 0.85 8.05 -23.09
CA VAL A 6 1.92 8.72 -22.36
C VAL A 6 2.83 7.66 -21.74
N THR A 7 4.10 7.65 -22.08
CA THR A 7 5.07 6.67 -21.58
C THR A 7 6.02 7.24 -20.52
N SER A 8 6.02 8.57 -20.31
CA SER A 8 6.91 9.24 -19.36
C SER A 8 6.31 10.54 -18.85
N LEU A 9 6.50 10.81 -17.56
CA LEU A 9 6.13 12.07 -16.90
C LEU A 9 7.31 13.05 -16.78
N ASN A 10 8.45 12.76 -17.42
CA ASN A 10 9.66 13.59 -17.28
C ASN A 10 9.45 15.05 -17.76
N ASN A 11 8.51 15.31 -18.67
CA ASN A 11 8.19 16.64 -19.12
C ASN A 11 7.44 17.50 -18.09
N LEU A 12 6.96 16.89 -16.99
CA LEU A 12 6.30 17.62 -15.91
C LEU A 12 7.27 18.28 -14.93
N LYS A 13 8.57 18.08 -15.04
CA LYS A 13 9.60 18.54 -14.09
C LYS A 13 9.51 20.03 -13.68
N ASN A 14 8.92 20.88 -14.53
CA ASN A 14 8.76 22.30 -14.26
C ASN A 14 7.35 22.65 -13.74
N CYS A 15 6.44 21.68 -13.61
CA CYS A 15 5.08 21.89 -13.15
C CYS A 15 5.01 21.75 -11.61
N THR A 16 5.90 22.42 -10.88
CA THR A 16 6.09 22.25 -9.42
C THR A 16 4.89 22.67 -8.56
N GLU A 17 3.94 23.43 -9.13
CA GLU A 17 2.69 23.83 -8.49
C GLU A 17 1.60 22.73 -8.61
N LEU A 18 1.90 21.58 -9.22
CA LEU A 18 0.92 20.52 -9.41
C LEU A 18 0.54 19.90 -8.06
N GLU A 19 -0.76 19.93 -7.75
CA GLU A 19 -1.32 19.32 -6.53
C GLU A 19 -1.99 17.97 -6.82
N THR A 20 -2.44 17.75 -8.05
CA THR A 20 -3.18 16.53 -8.42
C THR A 20 -2.81 16.05 -9.81
N LEU A 21 -2.52 14.75 -9.92
CA LEU A 21 -2.23 14.09 -11.20
C LEU A 21 -2.95 12.75 -11.32
N TYR A 22 -3.78 12.62 -12.36
CA TYR A 22 -4.40 11.37 -12.79
C TYR A 22 -3.84 10.96 -14.16
N ALA A 23 -3.17 9.81 -14.23
CA ALA A 23 -2.63 9.26 -15.47
C ALA A 23 -2.63 7.71 -15.47
N GLY A 24 -3.78 7.13 -15.15
CA GLY A 24 -3.97 5.68 -15.25
C GLY A 24 -4.05 5.18 -16.69
N GLN A 25 -3.71 3.89 -16.91
CA GLN A 25 -3.84 3.20 -18.20
C GLN A 25 -3.09 3.93 -19.36
N CYS A 26 -1.85 4.37 -19.10
CA CYS A 26 -1.07 5.20 -20.05
C CYS A 26 0.22 4.53 -20.56
N ALA A 27 0.59 3.35 -20.08
CA ALA A 27 1.88 2.70 -20.33
C ALA A 27 3.11 3.50 -19.84
N ILE A 28 2.96 4.28 -18.74
CA ILE A 28 4.04 5.05 -18.12
C ILE A 28 5.07 4.09 -17.52
N THR A 29 6.34 4.33 -17.86
CA THR A 29 7.49 3.62 -17.29
C THR A 29 8.38 4.51 -16.42
N ARG A 30 8.34 5.84 -16.63
CA ARG A 30 9.25 6.80 -15.99
C ARG A 30 8.50 7.98 -15.38
N ILE A 31 8.76 8.21 -14.10
CA ILE A 31 8.15 9.27 -13.28
C ILE A 31 9.20 10.24 -12.68
N ALA A 32 10.46 10.19 -13.13
CA ALA A 32 11.54 11.04 -12.60
C ALA A 32 11.22 12.55 -12.66
N GLY A 33 10.34 12.97 -13.57
CA GLY A 33 9.87 14.36 -13.63
C GLY A 33 9.04 14.82 -12.45
N LEU A 34 8.68 13.93 -11.51
CA LEU A 34 7.92 14.28 -10.31
C LEU A 34 8.80 14.57 -9.08
N ALA A 35 10.12 14.45 -9.17
CA ALA A 35 11.04 14.48 -8.02
C ALA A 35 10.89 15.74 -7.13
N ASP A 36 10.55 16.90 -7.71
CA ASP A 36 10.50 18.19 -7.00
C ASP A 36 9.06 18.68 -6.73
N HIS A 37 8.06 17.78 -6.85
CA HIS A 37 6.65 18.13 -6.71
C HIS A 37 6.19 18.13 -5.23
N THR A 38 6.78 19.01 -4.43
CA THR A 38 6.54 19.09 -2.97
C THR A 38 5.09 19.48 -2.59
N LYS A 39 4.28 19.97 -3.55
CA LYS A 39 2.88 20.32 -3.36
C LYS A 39 1.90 19.23 -3.81
N LEU A 40 2.42 18.13 -4.39
CA LEU A 40 1.59 17.05 -4.91
C LEU A 40 0.91 16.30 -3.75
N LYS A 41 -0.43 16.36 -3.72
CA LYS A 41 -1.29 15.73 -2.71
C LYS A 41 -1.94 14.46 -3.21
N THR A 42 -2.29 14.43 -4.50
CA THR A 42 -2.98 13.29 -5.09
C THR A 42 -2.23 12.81 -6.34
N LEU A 43 -1.77 11.58 -6.31
CA LEU A 43 -1.12 10.92 -7.44
C LEU A 43 -1.80 9.58 -7.73
N VAL A 44 -2.43 9.46 -8.90
CA VAL A 44 -3.21 8.29 -9.32
C VAL A 44 -2.71 7.82 -10.68
N LEU A 45 -1.93 6.73 -10.67
CA LEU A 45 -1.24 6.15 -11.83
C LEU A 45 -1.53 4.63 -12.01
N PRO A 46 -2.79 4.16 -11.86
CA PRO A 46 -3.05 2.72 -11.95
C PRO A 46 -2.84 2.19 -13.36
N GLY A 47 -2.50 0.88 -13.46
CA GLY A 47 -2.42 0.18 -14.73
C GLY A 47 -1.36 0.74 -15.68
N ASN A 48 -0.18 1.05 -15.17
CA ASN A 48 0.97 1.50 -15.93
C ASN A 48 2.09 0.41 -15.94
N GLN A 49 3.30 0.78 -16.27
CA GLN A 49 4.49 -0.10 -16.31
C GLN A 49 5.62 0.46 -15.44
N ILE A 50 5.25 1.08 -14.31
CA ILE A 50 6.20 1.71 -13.39
C ILE A 50 6.89 0.62 -12.57
N THR A 51 8.22 0.71 -12.45
CA THR A 51 9.03 -0.21 -11.63
C THR A 51 9.75 0.52 -10.50
N ASP A 52 10.06 1.80 -10.68
CA ASP A 52 10.83 2.62 -9.74
C ASP A 52 10.05 3.88 -9.37
N ILE A 53 9.81 4.06 -8.08
CA ILE A 53 9.11 5.21 -7.49
C ILE A 53 10.00 6.06 -6.57
N SER A 54 11.31 5.85 -6.59
CA SER A 54 12.27 6.60 -5.76
C SER A 54 12.20 8.12 -6.00
N ALA A 55 11.82 8.53 -7.21
CA ALA A 55 11.58 9.95 -7.55
C ALA A 55 10.51 10.62 -6.68
N LEU A 56 9.62 9.86 -6.05
CA LEU A 56 8.57 10.43 -5.20
C LEU A 56 9.08 10.88 -3.81
N ALA A 57 10.35 10.66 -3.48
CA ALA A 57 10.90 11.02 -2.16
C ALA A 57 10.68 12.50 -1.77
N GLY A 58 10.62 13.40 -2.75
CA GLY A 58 10.33 14.83 -2.54
C GLY A 58 8.84 15.16 -2.41
N CYS A 59 7.94 14.23 -2.74
CA CYS A 59 6.48 14.48 -2.77
C CYS A 59 5.86 14.32 -1.37
N THR A 60 6.41 14.99 -0.36
CA THR A 60 6.06 14.80 1.06
C THR A 60 4.66 15.27 1.45
N ALA A 61 3.97 16.00 0.58
CA ALA A 61 2.58 16.43 0.79
C ALA A 61 1.54 15.39 0.33
N LEU A 62 1.97 14.18 -0.13
CA LEU A 62 1.05 13.16 -0.62
C LEU A 62 0.08 12.71 0.48
N GLU A 63 -1.21 12.83 0.16
CA GLU A 63 -2.36 12.39 0.94
C GLU A 63 -3.00 11.13 0.32
N THR A 64 -3.04 11.07 -1.03
CA THR A 64 -3.58 9.94 -1.79
C THR A 64 -2.55 9.46 -2.82
N LEU A 65 -2.23 8.18 -2.76
CA LEU A 65 -1.31 7.52 -3.69
C LEU A 65 -1.92 6.22 -4.21
N ASP A 66 -2.25 6.18 -5.50
CA ASP A 66 -2.67 4.97 -6.21
C ASP A 66 -1.66 4.62 -7.31
N LEU A 67 -0.97 3.52 -7.10
CA LEU A 67 0.00 2.91 -8.01
C LEU A 67 -0.40 1.48 -8.38
N SER A 68 -1.67 1.14 -8.24
CA SER A 68 -2.17 -0.22 -8.48
C SER A 68 -1.89 -0.70 -9.91
N GLY A 69 -1.69 -2.01 -10.09
CA GLY A 69 -1.48 -2.60 -11.42
C GLY A 69 -0.23 -2.10 -12.14
N ASN A 70 0.89 -2.00 -11.43
CA ASN A 70 2.21 -1.66 -11.95
C ASN A 70 3.18 -2.86 -11.80
N SER A 71 4.48 -2.62 -11.84
CA SER A 71 5.52 -3.64 -11.64
C SER A 71 6.52 -3.23 -10.55
N ILE A 72 6.00 -2.63 -9.48
CA ILE A 72 6.80 -2.07 -8.38
C ILE A 72 7.13 -3.19 -7.38
N SER A 73 8.39 -3.27 -6.97
CA SER A 73 8.84 -4.21 -5.92
C SER A 73 9.30 -3.51 -4.64
N ASP A 74 9.75 -2.25 -4.74
CA ASP A 74 10.21 -1.46 -3.60
C ASP A 74 9.34 -0.22 -3.42
N ILE A 75 8.72 -0.12 -2.24
CA ILE A 75 7.91 1.02 -1.82
C ILE A 75 8.49 1.70 -0.56
N SER A 76 9.76 1.49 -0.26
CA SER A 76 10.41 2.06 0.94
C SER A 76 10.21 3.58 1.07
N VAL A 77 10.16 4.29 -0.06
CA VAL A 77 9.96 5.73 -0.14
C VAL A 77 8.65 6.20 0.52
N VAL A 78 7.60 5.36 0.58
CA VAL A 78 6.30 5.78 1.13
C VAL A 78 6.32 6.00 2.65
N SER A 79 7.31 5.47 3.37
CA SER A 79 7.50 5.77 4.81
C SER A 79 7.77 7.26 5.07
N GLY A 80 8.20 8.00 4.06
CA GLY A 80 8.41 9.45 4.12
C GLY A 80 7.15 10.30 4.00
N PHE A 81 6.01 9.71 3.62
CA PHE A 81 4.77 10.46 3.33
C PHE A 81 3.91 10.62 4.59
N LYS A 82 4.28 11.57 5.44
CA LYS A 82 3.65 11.79 6.75
C LYS A 82 2.19 12.30 6.70
N GLN A 83 1.70 12.66 5.52
CA GLN A 83 0.31 13.11 5.30
C GLN A 83 -0.54 12.04 4.58
N LEU A 84 0.02 10.84 4.36
CA LEU A 84 -0.64 9.80 3.57
C LEU A 84 -1.87 9.26 4.32
N VAL A 85 -3.02 9.32 3.65
CA VAL A 85 -4.33 8.86 4.14
C VAL A 85 -4.77 7.60 3.40
N ASP A 86 -4.61 7.60 2.08
CA ASP A 86 -5.06 6.51 1.20
C ASP A 86 -3.89 6.00 0.36
N LEU A 87 -3.54 4.73 0.56
CA LEU A 87 -2.48 4.03 -0.17
C LEU A 87 -3.06 2.84 -0.92
N ASN A 88 -2.99 2.87 -2.24
CA ASN A 88 -3.27 1.70 -3.08
C ASN A 88 -2.03 1.33 -3.89
N VAL A 89 -1.42 0.20 -3.56
CA VAL A 89 -0.30 -0.42 -4.28
C VAL A 89 -0.62 -1.86 -4.68
N SER A 90 -1.91 -2.17 -4.82
CA SER A 90 -2.38 -3.50 -5.20
C SER A 90 -1.88 -3.93 -6.58
N SER A 91 -1.83 -5.24 -6.83
CA SER A 91 -1.41 -5.81 -8.11
C SER A 91 -0.02 -5.32 -8.56
N ASN A 92 0.96 -5.52 -7.69
CA ASN A 92 2.37 -5.20 -7.88
C ASN A 92 3.26 -6.42 -7.52
N GLN A 93 4.54 -6.22 -7.27
CA GLN A 93 5.52 -7.27 -6.93
C GLN A 93 6.16 -7.02 -5.55
N ILE A 94 5.42 -6.39 -4.62
CA ILE A 94 5.92 -5.96 -3.32
C ILE A 94 6.06 -7.18 -2.40
N THR A 95 7.18 -7.27 -1.70
CA THR A 95 7.46 -8.34 -0.73
C THR A 95 7.44 -7.85 0.71
N GLU A 96 7.69 -6.56 0.93
CA GLU A 96 7.80 -5.96 2.26
C GLU A 96 7.09 -4.61 2.33
N LEU A 97 6.49 -4.33 3.49
CA LEU A 97 5.98 -3.00 3.81
C LEU A 97 7.05 -2.22 4.58
N PRO A 98 7.31 -0.95 4.23
CA PRO A 98 8.12 -0.10 5.09
C PRO A 98 7.38 0.20 6.40
N GLN A 99 8.12 0.54 7.44
CA GLN A 99 7.52 0.97 8.70
C GLN A 99 6.87 2.34 8.53
N PHE A 100 5.57 2.41 8.77
CA PHE A 100 4.86 3.69 8.89
C PHE A 100 4.97 4.21 10.32
N ASP A 101 5.03 5.54 10.47
CA ASP A 101 4.98 6.16 11.80
C ASP A 101 3.59 5.96 12.42
N ALA A 102 3.55 5.90 13.74
CA ALA A 102 2.30 5.68 14.48
C ALA A 102 1.24 6.77 14.20
N ASP A 103 1.66 7.99 13.94
CA ASP A 103 0.83 9.16 13.69
C ASP A 103 0.59 9.48 12.21
N THR A 104 1.14 8.68 11.28
CA THR A 104 0.78 8.78 9.86
C THR A 104 -0.73 8.51 9.73
N PRO A 105 -1.52 9.43 9.13
CA PRO A 105 -2.98 9.35 9.15
C PRO A 105 -3.54 8.33 8.14
N LEU A 106 -2.90 7.18 8.01
CA LEU A 106 -3.33 6.10 7.11
C LEU A 106 -4.72 5.63 7.48
N TRP A 107 -5.69 5.88 6.62
CA TRP A 107 -7.06 5.40 6.80
C TRP A 107 -7.31 4.10 6.06
N HIS A 108 -6.87 4.02 4.82
CA HIS A 108 -7.04 2.84 3.97
C HIS A 108 -5.72 2.43 3.33
N VAL A 109 -5.43 1.13 3.35
CA VAL A 109 -4.24 0.51 2.75
C VAL A 109 -4.68 -0.68 1.92
N ASP A 110 -4.60 -0.57 0.60
CA ASP A 110 -4.79 -1.68 -0.33
C ASP A 110 -3.43 -2.16 -0.87
N ILE A 111 -3.04 -3.32 -0.40
CA ILE A 111 -1.81 -4.04 -0.76
C ILE A 111 -2.11 -5.40 -1.38
N SER A 112 -3.35 -5.63 -1.79
CA SER A 112 -3.80 -6.91 -2.35
C SER A 112 -3.02 -7.30 -3.61
N HIS A 113 -3.00 -8.61 -3.93
CA HIS A 113 -2.31 -9.12 -5.10
C HIS A 113 -0.82 -8.73 -5.17
N ASN A 114 -0.07 -9.02 -4.11
CA ASN A 114 1.37 -8.82 -3.98
C ASN A 114 2.04 -10.12 -3.46
N GLN A 115 3.23 -10.01 -2.90
CA GLN A 115 3.99 -11.14 -2.35
C GLN A 115 4.40 -10.87 -0.89
N ILE A 116 3.61 -10.08 -0.16
CA ILE A 116 3.90 -9.61 1.19
C ILE A 116 3.77 -10.77 2.18
N GLU A 117 4.78 -10.95 3.03
CA GLU A 117 4.78 -12.01 4.05
C GLU A 117 4.42 -11.51 5.45
N SER A 118 4.50 -10.19 5.70
CA SER A 118 4.27 -9.59 7.00
C SER A 118 3.62 -8.21 6.91
N LEU A 119 2.70 -7.93 7.83
CA LEU A 119 2.09 -6.60 8.01
C LEU A 119 2.79 -5.78 9.11
N ALA A 120 3.99 -6.16 9.54
CA ALA A 120 4.72 -5.47 10.61
C ALA A 120 4.96 -3.98 10.32
N GLY A 121 5.03 -3.57 9.05
CA GLY A 121 5.13 -2.16 8.67
C GLY A 121 3.95 -1.29 9.11
N LEU A 122 2.80 -1.89 9.43
CA LEU A 122 1.60 -1.20 9.93
C LEU A 122 1.47 -1.28 11.46
N GLU A 123 2.34 -2.03 12.14
CA GLU A 123 2.27 -2.22 13.59
C GLU A 123 2.31 -0.88 14.32
N GLY A 124 1.34 -0.68 15.21
CA GLY A 124 1.25 0.53 16.03
C GLY A 124 0.75 1.78 15.31
N ASN A 125 0.37 1.70 14.04
CA ASN A 125 -0.26 2.85 13.40
C ASN A 125 -1.64 3.11 14.02
N LEU A 126 -1.87 4.35 14.46
CA LEU A 126 -3.03 4.73 15.26
C LEU A 126 -4.26 5.11 14.43
N ALA A 127 -4.13 5.23 13.11
CA ALA A 127 -5.19 5.73 12.24
C ALA A 127 -5.73 4.69 11.26
N VAL A 128 -4.97 3.62 10.96
CA VAL A 128 -5.38 2.64 9.96
C VAL A 128 -6.71 1.98 10.36
N ASN A 129 -7.68 2.05 9.44
CA ASN A 129 -9.05 1.59 9.66
C ASN A 129 -9.42 0.41 8.77
N PHE A 130 -8.95 0.41 7.51
CA PHE A 130 -9.20 -0.63 6.53
C PHE A 130 -7.90 -1.13 5.92
N ILE A 131 -7.72 -2.46 5.88
CA ILE A 131 -6.59 -3.12 5.22
C ILE A 131 -7.16 -4.12 4.21
N ASP A 132 -6.86 -3.93 2.93
CA ASP A 132 -7.09 -4.90 1.88
C ASP A 132 -5.76 -5.57 1.52
N ALA A 133 -5.60 -6.82 1.94
CA ALA A 133 -4.36 -7.58 1.80
C ALA A 133 -4.58 -8.97 1.17
N ASP A 134 -5.68 -9.13 0.44
CA ASP A 134 -6.00 -10.38 -0.26
C ASP A 134 -4.89 -10.80 -1.21
N TYR A 135 -4.73 -12.11 -1.45
CA TYR A 135 -3.77 -12.67 -2.41
C TYR A 135 -2.33 -12.23 -2.13
N ASN A 136 -1.85 -12.54 -0.92
CA ASN A 136 -0.48 -12.32 -0.47
C ASN A 136 0.09 -13.61 0.16
N ARG A 137 1.18 -13.50 0.92
CA ARG A 137 1.85 -14.62 1.62
C ARG A 137 1.90 -14.39 3.13
N ILE A 138 0.92 -13.66 3.68
CA ILE A 138 0.90 -13.24 5.08
C ILE A 138 0.63 -14.44 5.98
N LYS A 139 1.54 -14.68 6.94
CA LYS A 139 1.47 -15.80 7.89
C LYS A 139 0.97 -15.39 9.26
N SER A 140 1.29 -14.17 9.70
CA SER A 140 0.95 -13.66 11.03
C SER A 140 0.42 -12.25 10.98
N ILE A 141 -0.57 -11.98 11.83
CA ILE A 141 -1.25 -10.70 12.01
C ILE A 141 -1.34 -10.30 13.50
N SER A 142 -0.69 -11.05 14.39
CA SER A 142 -0.81 -10.91 15.85
C SER A 142 -0.50 -9.50 16.36
N LYS A 143 0.37 -8.76 15.68
CA LYS A 143 0.79 -7.42 16.10
C LYS A 143 -0.17 -6.30 15.73
N LEU A 144 -1.17 -6.59 14.90
CA LEU A 144 -2.17 -5.60 14.50
C LEU A 144 -3.19 -5.26 15.58
N GLU A 145 -3.19 -5.96 16.72
CA GLU A 145 -3.93 -5.55 17.92
C GLU A 145 -3.54 -4.15 18.41
N SER A 146 -2.33 -3.70 18.07
CA SER A 146 -1.84 -2.35 18.37
C SER A 146 -2.45 -1.25 17.48
N CYS A 147 -3.11 -1.62 16.37
CA CYS A 147 -3.79 -0.70 15.47
C CYS A 147 -5.21 -0.41 15.98
N ILE A 148 -5.31 0.49 16.95
CA ILE A 148 -6.53 0.71 17.75
C ILE A 148 -7.75 1.21 16.97
N MET A 149 -7.56 1.73 15.74
CA MET A 149 -8.64 2.19 14.86
C MET A 149 -8.99 1.17 13.78
N LEU A 150 -8.33 0.00 13.76
CA LEU A 150 -8.59 -1.02 12.75
C LEU A 150 -9.98 -1.63 12.94
N VAL A 151 -10.81 -1.54 11.92
CA VAL A 151 -12.19 -2.04 11.91
C VAL A 151 -12.34 -3.26 11.01
N ARG A 152 -11.67 -3.26 9.87
CA ARG A 152 -11.84 -4.30 8.86
C ARG A 152 -10.55 -4.66 8.15
N MET A 153 -10.41 -5.97 7.88
CA MET A 153 -9.30 -6.52 7.12
C MET A 153 -9.79 -7.59 6.15
N ASN A 154 -9.31 -7.54 4.91
CA ASN A 154 -9.46 -8.61 3.94
C ASN A 154 -8.11 -9.35 3.82
N LEU A 155 -8.14 -10.68 4.01
CA LEU A 155 -6.97 -11.57 4.02
C LEU A 155 -7.21 -12.81 3.16
N TRP A 156 -8.14 -12.72 2.20
CA TRP A 156 -8.44 -13.83 1.33
C TRP A 156 -7.17 -14.34 0.62
N ASP A 157 -7.02 -15.66 0.52
CA ASP A 157 -5.87 -16.29 -0.14
C ASP A 157 -4.51 -15.91 0.49
N ASN A 158 -4.44 -15.95 1.84
CA ASN A 158 -3.22 -15.83 2.64
C ASN A 158 -3.10 -17.02 3.60
N PRO A 159 -1.88 -17.51 3.90
CA PRO A 159 -1.64 -18.59 4.86
C PRO A 159 -1.63 -18.08 6.32
N VAL A 160 -2.63 -17.28 6.71
CA VAL A 160 -2.69 -16.69 8.06
C VAL A 160 -3.03 -17.70 9.13
N ASN A 161 -2.50 -17.51 10.34
CA ASN A 161 -2.81 -18.30 11.51
C ASN A 161 -4.26 -18.04 11.95
N ALA A 162 -5.07 -19.12 12.06
CA ALA A 162 -6.49 -19.02 12.40
C ALA A 162 -6.73 -18.54 13.85
N ASP A 163 -5.84 -18.88 14.78
CA ASP A 163 -5.97 -18.44 16.17
C ASP A 163 -5.73 -16.93 16.29
N GLU A 164 -4.77 -16.39 15.54
CA GLU A 164 -4.54 -14.94 15.48
C GLU A 164 -5.73 -14.20 14.84
N VAL A 165 -6.31 -14.77 13.77
CA VAL A 165 -7.54 -14.24 13.19
C VAL A 165 -8.66 -14.19 14.20
N LYS A 166 -8.85 -15.30 14.95
CA LYS A 166 -9.87 -15.35 15.99
C LYS A 166 -9.63 -14.34 17.10
N GLN A 167 -8.38 -14.17 17.56
CA GLN A 167 -8.04 -13.18 18.59
C GLN A 167 -8.43 -11.76 18.16
N LEU A 168 -8.13 -11.36 16.92
CA LEU A 168 -8.49 -10.04 16.41
C LEU A 168 -10.01 -9.90 16.18
N GLN A 169 -10.70 -10.97 15.79
CA GLN A 169 -12.17 -10.98 15.71
C GLN A 169 -12.83 -10.84 17.09
N ASP A 170 -12.26 -11.47 18.13
CA ASP A 170 -12.77 -11.42 19.51
C ASP A 170 -12.68 -9.99 20.10
N ILE A 171 -11.77 -9.14 19.60
CA ILE A 171 -11.70 -7.70 19.95
C ILE A 171 -12.50 -6.80 19.00
N GLY A 172 -13.24 -7.38 18.04
CA GLY A 172 -14.21 -6.66 17.22
C GLY A 172 -13.76 -6.31 15.80
N ILE A 173 -12.60 -6.76 15.36
CA ILE A 173 -12.13 -6.52 13.98
C ILE A 173 -12.84 -7.48 13.01
N LEU A 174 -13.42 -6.94 11.95
CA LEU A 174 -14.07 -7.73 10.89
C LEU A 174 -13.01 -8.26 9.93
N ILE A 175 -12.76 -9.58 9.96
CA ILE A 175 -11.76 -10.21 9.12
C ILE A 175 -12.42 -11.16 8.13
N ASN A 176 -12.21 -10.90 6.83
CA ASN A 176 -12.55 -11.78 5.74
C ASN A 176 -11.31 -12.59 5.33
N TYR A 177 -11.33 -13.92 5.49
CA TYR A 177 -10.22 -14.80 5.16
C TYR A 177 -10.70 -16.18 4.71
N ASN A 178 -9.82 -16.95 4.07
CA ASN A 178 -10.09 -18.33 3.68
C ASN A 178 -9.40 -19.30 4.65
N PRO A 179 -10.14 -20.05 5.48
CA PRO A 179 -9.56 -20.96 6.47
C PRO A 179 -8.77 -22.15 5.86
N LYS A 180 -8.81 -22.35 4.54
CA LYS A 180 -8.06 -23.44 3.88
C LYS A 180 -6.53 -23.27 3.91
N TYR A 181 -6.05 -22.07 4.19
CA TYR A 181 -4.62 -21.72 4.22
C TYR A 181 -4.03 -21.71 5.64
N VAL A 182 -4.72 -22.26 6.61
CA VAL A 182 -4.12 -22.52 7.93
C VAL A 182 -3.08 -23.60 7.77
N GLU A 183 -1.79 -23.29 7.98
CA GLU A 183 -0.74 -24.31 8.04
C GLU A 183 -1.09 -25.29 9.17
N PRO A 184 -1.11 -26.62 8.95
CA PRO A 184 -1.24 -27.57 10.04
C PRO A 184 -0.05 -27.38 10.96
N GLU A 185 -0.31 -27.31 12.29
CA GLU A 185 0.73 -27.28 13.29
C GLU A 185 1.71 -28.42 13.00
N THR A 186 2.96 -28.10 12.74
CA THR A 186 4.03 -29.10 12.69
C THR A 186 4.22 -29.59 14.11
N GLU A 187 3.58 -30.74 14.45
CA GLU A 187 3.89 -31.46 15.67
C GLU A 187 5.41 -31.72 15.73
N SER A 188 6.08 -31.05 16.66
CA SER A 188 7.49 -31.20 16.98
C SER A 188 7.73 -32.35 17.96
#